data_d6ed671db92ba1470e713060fc4b2b7e
#
_entry.id   d6ed671db92ba1470e713060fc4b2b7e
#
_cell.length_a   1.000
_cell.length_b   1.000
_cell.length_c   1.000
_cell.angle_alpha   90.00
_cell.angle_beta   90.00
_cell.angle_gamma   90.00
#
_symmetry.space_group_name_H-M   'P 1'
#
loop_
_entity.id
_entity.type
_entity.pdbx_description
1 polymer ?
#
loop_
_entity_poly.entity_id
_entity_poly.type
_entity_poly.pdbx_seq_one_letter_code
_entity_poly.pdbx_strand_id
1 'polypeptide(L)'
;MKIPKLLVSTVVRGAQRGESHGGLYLVDIAAREAEQVADWRSEAIDFSGHGGDRGLRGIAVAGKEIFVAASDELFAFDPWFQVIGSWRNPYLKHCHEISEHKGKLYLASTAFDAVLRMDVKSRRFESGMKIANAGAVISLKTFDPTRPGEVE
;
A
#
# COMPACT_ATOMS: atom_id res chain seq x y z
N MET A 1 -15.79 20.11 18.88
CA MET A 1 -15.17 18.79 18.55
C MET A 1 -13.76 19.07 18.05
N LYS A 2 -12.73 18.46 18.66
CA LYS A 2 -11.33 18.65 18.22
C LYS A 2 -11.10 17.76 17.00
N ILE A 3 -10.75 18.34 15.85
CA ILE A 3 -10.39 17.58 14.64
C ILE A 3 -9.02 16.96 14.90
N PRO A 4 -8.84 15.64 14.74
CA PRO A 4 -7.54 15.00 14.91
C PRO A 4 -6.59 15.40 13.78
N LYS A 5 -5.27 15.24 14.01
CA LYS A 5 -4.30 15.28 12.93
C LYS A 5 -4.52 14.08 11.99
N LEU A 6 -4.35 14.32 10.70
CA LEU A 6 -4.46 13.30 9.67
C LEU A 6 -3.07 12.88 9.19
N LEU A 7 -2.87 11.59 8.97
CA LEU A 7 -1.72 11.09 8.21
C LEU A 7 -2.15 10.96 6.74
N VAL A 8 -1.41 11.64 5.85
CA VAL A 8 -1.73 11.74 4.42
C VAL A 8 -0.53 11.25 3.61
N SER A 9 -0.78 10.39 2.64
CA SER A 9 0.21 9.99 1.62
C SER A 9 0.07 10.86 0.38
N THR A 10 1.17 11.09 -0.32
CA THR A 10 1.19 11.82 -1.58
C THR A 10 1.96 11.07 -2.65
N VAL A 11 1.61 11.35 -3.91
CA VAL A 11 2.27 10.80 -5.09
C VAL A 11 2.70 11.94 -6.01
N VAL A 12 3.98 11.96 -6.40
CA VAL A 12 4.48 12.82 -7.47
C VAL A 12 4.52 11.99 -8.75
N ARG A 13 3.59 12.27 -9.66
CA ARG A 13 3.51 11.57 -10.95
C ARG A 13 4.64 11.98 -11.86
N GLY A 14 5.25 11.00 -12.53
CA GLY A 14 6.34 11.24 -13.47
C GLY A 14 7.68 11.55 -12.84
N ALA A 15 7.83 11.44 -11.51
CA ALA A 15 9.11 11.59 -10.83
C ALA A 15 10.13 10.58 -11.35
N GLN A 16 11.34 11.05 -11.59
CA GLN A 16 12.46 10.26 -12.10
C GLN A 16 13.25 9.64 -10.94
N ARG A 17 14.13 8.70 -11.26
CA ARG A 17 15.03 8.10 -10.28
C ARG A 17 15.84 9.19 -9.55
N GLY A 18 15.87 9.13 -8.22
CA GLY A 18 16.56 10.11 -7.37
C GLY A 18 15.76 11.38 -7.06
N GLU A 19 14.56 11.54 -7.64
CA GLU A 19 13.60 12.58 -7.26
C GLU A 19 12.66 12.10 -6.16
N SER A 20 11.95 13.01 -5.51
CA SER A 20 10.89 12.67 -4.58
C SER A 20 9.67 12.12 -5.34
N HIS A 21 9.19 10.95 -4.96
CA HIS A 21 7.97 10.33 -5.48
C HIS A 21 6.74 10.65 -4.63
N GLY A 22 6.84 11.63 -3.74
CA GLY A 22 5.84 12.00 -2.75
C GLY A 22 6.33 11.75 -1.33
N GLY A 23 5.42 11.55 -0.39
CA GLY A 23 5.78 11.33 1.01
C GLY A 23 4.59 11.12 1.92
N LEU A 24 4.87 11.07 3.21
CA LEU A 24 3.89 11.09 4.28
C LEU A 24 3.90 12.46 4.95
N TYR A 25 2.70 12.94 5.26
CA TYR A 25 2.49 14.25 5.91
C TYR A 25 1.55 14.10 7.09
N LEU A 26 1.89 14.74 8.20
CA LEU A 26 0.95 15.02 9.29
C LEU A 26 0.27 16.35 9.02
N VAL A 27 -1.06 16.31 8.88
CA VAL A 27 -1.87 17.50 8.56
C VAL A 27 -2.73 17.85 9.76
N ASP A 28 -2.54 19.05 10.29
CA ASP A 28 -3.40 19.66 11.30
C ASP A 28 -4.39 20.63 10.61
N ILE A 29 -5.61 20.15 10.39
CA ILE A 29 -6.64 20.93 9.70
C ILE A 29 -7.02 22.19 10.50
N ALA A 30 -7.03 22.10 11.82
CA ALA A 30 -7.42 23.22 12.68
C ALA A 30 -6.37 24.35 12.65
N ALA A 31 -5.09 23.97 12.71
CA ALA A 31 -3.97 24.92 12.60
C ALA A 31 -3.68 25.34 11.15
N ARG A 32 -4.21 24.62 10.15
CA ARG A 32 -3.87 24.77 8.72
C ARG A 32 -2.39 24.55 8.42
N GLU A 33 -1.81 23.56 9.10
CA GLU A 33 -0.39 23.21 9.00
C GLU A 33 -0.22 21.80 8.45
N ALA A 34 0.87 21.57 7.72
CA ALA A 34 1.30 20.27 7.26
C ALA A 34 2.79 20.10 7.48
N GLU A 35 3.18 18.97 8.06
CA GLU A 35 4.56 18.57 8.30
C GLU A 35 4.88 17.33 7.48
N GLN A 36 5.92 17.37 6.64
CA GLN A 36 6.41 16.20 5.95
C GLN A 36 7.21 15.33 6.93
N VAL A 37 6.69 14.13 7.22
CA VAL A 37 7.30 13.18 8.17
C VAL A 37 8.09 12.07 7.47
N ALA A 38 7.87 11.85 6.18
CA ALA A 38 8.70 10.99 5.34
C ALA A 38 8.74 11.52 3.91
N ASP A 39 9.93 11.70 3.35
CA ASP A 39 10.14 11.96 1.93
C ASP A 39 10.38 10.63 1.21
N TRP A 40 9.58 10.33 0.19
CA TRP A 40 9.69 9.09 -0.57
C TRP A 40 10.71 9.24 -1.70
N ARG A 41 11.96 9.36 -1.31
CA ARG A 41 13.14 9.47 -2.18
C ARG A 41 14.11 8.37 -1.80
N SER A 42 14.14 7.25 -2.50
CA SER A 42 15.10 6.20 -2.22
C SER A 42 15.66 5.62 -3.52
N GLU A 43 16.98 5.64 -3.64
CA GLU A 43 17.67 4.96 -4.74
C GLU A 43 17.61 3.42 -4.61
N ALA A 44 17.34 2.92 -3.40
CA ALA A 44 17.16 1.49 -3.14
C ALA A 44 15.81 0.95 -3.62
N ILE A 45 14.84 1.83 -3.91
CA ILE A 45 13.55 1.42 -4.46
C ILE A 45 13.75 1.13 -5.94
N ASP A 46 13.53 -0.12 -6.33
CA ASP A 46 13.55 -0.51 -7.73
C ASP A 46 12.34 0.07 -8.47
N PHE A 47 12.59 1.11 -9.27
CA PHE A 47 11.60 1.74 -10.14
C PHE A 47 11.59 1.16 -11.56
N SER A 48 12.39 0.13 -11.84
CA SER A 48 12.44 -0.52 -13.14
C SER A 48 11.06 -1.09 -13.51
N GLY A 49 10.60 -0.74 -14.69
CA GLY A 49 9.33 -1.21 -15.25
C GLY A 49 8.06 -0.44 -14.83
N HIS A 50 8.15 0.61 -13.99
CA HIS A 50 6.97 1.34 -13.50
C HIS A 50 6.96 2.85 -13.78
N GLY A 51 7.87 3.34 -14.61
CA GLY A 51 7.78 4.72 -15.13
C GLY A 51 7.60 5.83 -14.08
N GLY A 52 8.17 5.70 -12.89
CA GLY A 52 8.09 6.72 -11.85
C GLY A 52 6.76 6.77 -11.08
N ASP A 53 5.87 5.80 -11.23
CA ASP A 53 4.53 5.80 -10.61
C ASP A 53 4.47 5.08 -9.25
N ARG A 54 5.56 5.09 -8.48
CA ARG A 54 5.66 4.42 -7.18
C ARG A 54 5.54 5.36 -5.98
N GLY A 55 4.63 6.32 -6.04
CA GLY A 55 4.31 7.12 -4.86
C GLY A 55 3.58 6.32 -3.78
N LEU A 56 3.61 6.83 -2.55
CA LEU A 56 2.90 6.24 -1.42
C LEU A 56 1.39 6.47 -1.58
N ARG A 57 0.60 5.42 -1.30
CA ARG A 57 -0.85 5.42 -1.53
C ARG A 57 -1.61 5.05 -0.25
N GLY A 58 -2.34 3.94 -0.25
CA GLY A 58 -3.16 3.52 0.88
C GLY A 58 -2.38 3.38 2.19
N ILE A 59 -2.99 3.81 3.29
CA ILE A 59 -2.42 3.77 4.64
C ILE A 59 -3.33 2.95 5.53
N ALA A 60 -2.75 2.03 6.32
CA ALA A 60 -3.42 1.34 7.40
C ALA A 60 -2.58 1.34 8.66
N VAL A 61 -3.20 1.41 9.82
CA VAL A 61 -2.52 1.37 11.12
C VAL A 61 -2.89 0.08 11.84
N ALA A 62 -1.89 -0.67 12.24
CA ALA A 62 -2.04 -1.89 13.03
C ALA A 62 -1.17 -1.84 14.28
N GLY A 63 -1.79 -1.64 15.42
CA GLY A 63 -1.08 -1.42 16.69
C GLY A 63 -0.24 -0.14 16.67
N LYS A 64 1.08 -0.27 16.69
CA LYS A 64 2.02 0.85 16.61
C LYS A 64 2.67 1.01 15.23
N GLU A 65 2.32 0.17 14.28
CA GLU A 65 2.92 0.18 12.95
C GLU A 65 1.99 0.83 11.94
N ILE A 66 2.59 1.54 11.01
CA ILE A 66 1.90 2.22 9.91
C ILE A 66 2.28 1.49 8.63
N PHE A 67 1.30 0.88 7.98
CA PHE A 67 1.49 0.22 6.69
C PHE A 67 1.11 1.15 5.56
N VAL A 68 1.94 1.20 4.54
CA VAL A 68 1.74 2.08 3.39
C VAL A 68 2.00 1.31 2.09
N ALA A 69 1.04 1.36 1.18
CA ALA A 69 1.17 0.75 -0.14
C ALA A 69 1.98 1.65 -1.08
N ALA A 70 2.89 1.04 -1.85
CA ALA A 70 3.65 1.68 -2.92
C ALA A 70 3.60 0.80 -4.17
N SER A 71 2.46 0.81 -4.88
CA SER A 71 2.16 0.03 -6.09
C SER A 71 2.26 -1.50 -5.92
N ASP A 72 3.45 -2.08 -6.03
CA ASP A 72 3.70 -3.53 -5.97
C ASP A 72 4.44 -3.96 -4.69
N GLU A 73 4.56 -3.04 -3.74
CA GLU A 73 5.24 -3.27 -2.48
C GLU A 73 4.47 -2.64 -1.31
N LEU A 74 4.43 -3.33 -0.20
CA LEU A 74 3.88 -2.86 1.07
C LEU A 74 5.03 -2.52 2.01
N PHE A 75 5.05 -1.31 2.54
CA PHE A 75 6.03 -0.87 3.53
C PHE A 75 5.40 -0.77 4.90
N ALA A 76 6.20 -1.06 5.94
CA ALA A 76 5.84 -0.75 7.31
C ALA A 76 6.79 0.31 7.87
N PHE A 77 6.20 1.26 8.57
CA PHE A 77 6.88 2.32 9.30
C PHE A 77 6.61 2.17 10.79
N ASP A 78 7.58 2.56 11.60
CA ASP A 78 7.42 2.74 13.02
C ASP A 78 6.69 4.06 13.37
N PRO A 79 6.40 4.36 14.66
CA PRO A 79 5.75 5.60 15.05
C PRO A 79 6.56 6.88 14.79
N TRP A 80 7.83 6.76 14.45
CA TRP A 80 8.71 7.87 14.06
C TRP A 80 8.91 7.98 12.54
N PHE A 81 8.08 7.24 11.78
CA PHE A 81 8.08 7.23 10.31
C PHE A 81 9.37 6.68 9.68
N GLN A 82 10.09 5.80 10.40
CA GLN A 82 11.21 5.06 9.83
C GLN A 82 10.72 3.75 9.23
N VAL A 83 11.22 3.38 8.04
CA VAL A 83 10.89 2.10 7.41
C VAL A 83 11.48 0.96 8.22
N ILE A 84 10.64 0.05 8.68
CA ILE A 84 11.01 -1.14 9.47
C ILE A 84 10.89 -2.46 8.70
N GLY A 85 10.32 -2.43 7.50
CA GLY A 85 10.23 -3.59 6.63
C GLY A 85 9.41 -3.32 5.37
N SER A 86 9.57 -4.23 4.40
CA SER A 86 8.74 -4.22 3.20
C SER A 86 8.47 -5.64 2.68
N TRP A 87 7.36 -5.79 1.94
CA TRP A 87 6.92 -7.08 1.41
C TRP A 87 6.35 -6.92 0.01
N ARG A 88 6.74 -7.83 -0.87
CA ARG A 88 6.22 -7.95 -2.24
C ARG A 88 5.44 -9.25 -2.39
N ASN A 89 4.54 -9.24 -3.34
CA ASN A 89 3.85 -10.45 -3.77
C ASN A 89 3.63 -10.38 -5.28
N PRO A 90 3.76 -11.48 -6.06
CA PRO A 90 3.56 -11.48 -7.51
C PRO A 90 2.20 -10.92 -7.94
N TYR A 91 1.18 -11.10 -7.11
CA TYR A 91 -0.17 -10.62 -7.35
C TYR A 91 -0.47 -9.26 -6.73
N LEU A 92 0.49 -8.61 -6.07
CA LEU A 92 0.36 -7.24 -5.57
C LEU A 92 0.86 -6.28 -6.63
N LYS A 93 -0.06 -5.70 -7.40
CA LYS A 93 0.27 -4.70 -8.42
C LYS A 93 -0.78 -3.60 -8.46
N HIS A 94 -0.31 -2.37 -8.64
CA HIS A 94 -1.13 -1.17 -8.63
C HIS A 94 -1.99 -1.11 -7.35
N CYS A 95 -1.37 -1.40 -6.20
CA CYS A 95 -2.05 -1.32 -4.90
C CYS A 95 -2.31 0.14 -4.55
N HIS A 96 -3.58 0.52 -4.47
CA HIS A 96 -4.01 1.87 -4.17
C HIS A 96 -4.56 1.98 -2.76
N GLU A 97 -5.28 0.96 -2.29
CA GLU A 97 -5.98 0.98 -1.03
C GLU A 97 -5.58 -0.22 -0.18
N ILE A 98 -5.41 0.04 1.10
CA ILE A 98 -5.20 -0.99 2.12
C ILE A 98 -6.08 -0.72 3.33
N SER A 99 -6.48 -1.77 4.01
CA SER A 99 -7.28 -1.68 5.23
C SER A 99 -6.83 -2.71 6.23
N GLU A 100 -6.85 -2.36 7.51
CA GLU A 100 -6.60 -3.31 8.60
C GLU A 100 -7.93 -3.77 9.19
N HIS A 101 -8.04 -5.08 9.45
CA HIS A 101 -9.14 -5.65 10.22
C HIS A 101 -8.67 -6.89 10.99
N LYS A 102 -8.79 -6.86 12.31
CA LYS A 102 -8.47 -7.99 13.21
C LYS A 102 -7.08 -8.61 12.99
N GLY A 103 -6.05 -7.78 12.85
CA GLY A 103 -4.68 -8.22 12.64
C GLY A 103 -4.37 -8.70 11.22
N LYS A 104 -5.25 -8.43 10.28
CA LYS A 104 -5.05 -8.71 8.85
C LYS A 104 -5.08 -7.43 8.04
N LEU A 105 -4.19 -7.33 7.07
CA LEU A 105 -4.23 -6.31 6.05
C LEU A 105 -4.92 -6.84 4.80
N TYR A 106 -5.81 -6.06 4.25
CA TYR A 106 -6.47 -6.30 2.98
C TYR A 106 -5.95 -5.27 1.99
N LEU A 107 -5.37 -5.75 0.88
CA LEU A 107 -4.68 -4.93 -0.11
C LEU A 107 -5.38 -5.06 -1.45
N ALA A 108 -5.86 -3.95 -2.00
CA ALA A 108 -6.46 -3.92 -3.32
C ALA A 108 -5.37 -4.00 -4.39
N SER A 109 -5.39 -5.05 -5.21
CA SER A 109 -4.49 -5.23 -6.34
C SER A 109 -5.26 -5.03 -7.65
N THR A 110 -5.28 -3.78 -8.13
CA THR A 110 -6.16 -3.39 -9.24
C THR A 110 -5.71 -3.94 -10.59
N ALA A 111 -4.43 -4.30 -10.75
CA ALA A 111 -3.96 -4.96 -11.97
C ALA A 111 -4.49 -6.40 -12.14
N PHE A 112 -5.02 -7.01 -11.08
CA PHE A 112 -5.56 -8.37 -11.08
C PHE A 112 -7.05 -8.42 -10.71
N ASP A 113 -7.70 -7.27 -10.50
CA ASP A 113 -9.04 -7.19 -9.94
C ASP A 113 -9.18 -8.04 -8.66
N ALA A 114 -8.20 -7.96 -7.78
CA ALA A 114 -8.08 -8.83 -6.63
C ALA A 114 -7.86 -8.07 -5.32
N VAL A 115 -8.21 -8.74 -4.23
CA VAL A 115 -7.85 -8.34 -2.87
C VAL A 115 -6.94 -9.40 -2.28
N LEU A 116 -5.76 -9.01 -1.83
CA LEU A 116 -4.84 -9.88 -1.08
C LEU A 116 -5.05 -9.67 0.42
N ARG A 117 -4.91 -10.76 1.18
CA ARG A 117 -4.92 -10.73 2.64
C ARG A 117 -3.54 -11.12 3.18
N MET A 118 -3.00 -10.27 4.04
CA MET A 118 -1.73 -10.49 4.72
C MET A 118 -1.94 -10.49 6.24
N ASP A 119 -1.32 -11.41 6.93
CA ASP A 119 -1.30 -11.42 8.40
C ASP A 119 -0.25 -10.43 8.94
N VAL A 120 -0.68 -9.52 9.80
CA VAL A 120 0.18 -8.47 10.37
C VAL A 120 1.31 -9.06 11.22
N LYS A 121 1.05 -10.11 11.99
CA LYS A 121 2.02 -10.70 12.91
C LYS A 121 3.08 -11.54 12.19
N SER A 122 2.66 -12.42 11.29
CA SER A 122 3.56 -13.33 10.57
C SER A 122 4.17 -12.72 9.32
N ARG A 123 3.65 -11.58 8.85
CA ARG A 123 4.08 -10.90 7.61
C ARG A 123 3.91 -11.78 6.36
N ARG A 124 2.92 -12.67 6.36
CA ARG A 124 2.68 -13.60 5.26
C ARG A 124 1.39 -13.27 4.54
N PHE A 125 1.44 -13.27 3.22
CA PHE A 125 0.24 -13.28 2.40
C PHE A 125 -0.42 -14.65 2.53
N GLU A 126 -1.68 -14.68 2.97
CA GLU A 126 -2.38 -15.91 3.34
C GLU A 126 -3.41 -16.33 2.29
N SER A 127 -4.02 -15.39 1.63
CA SER A 127 -5.04 -15.65 0.62
C SER A 127 -5.21 -14.48 -0.32
N GLY A 128 -5.67 -14.76 -1.53
CA GLY A 128 -6.16 -13.78 -2.49
C GLY A 128 -7.61 -14.06 -2.87
N MET A 129 -8.31 -13.04 -3.31
CA MET A 129 -9.67 -13.13 -3.82
C MET A 129 -9.77 -12.29 -5.08
N LYS A 130 -9.98 -12.94 -6.22
CA LYS A 130 -10.20 -12.29 -7.51
C LYS A 130 -11.68 -11.99 -7.71
N ILE A 131 -11.97 -10.78 -8.15
CA ILE A 131 -13.31 -10.38 -8.59
C ILE A 131 -13.39 -10.66 -10.08
N ALA A 132 -14.22 -11.63 -10.47
CA ALA A 132 -14.46 -11.94 -11.88
C ALA A 132 -15.84 -11.44 -12.28
N ASN A 133 -15.86 -10.70 -13.39
CA ASN A 133 -17.09 -10.18 -13.98
C ASN A 133 -17.36 -10.92 -15.31
N ALA A 134 -18.48 -11.62 -15.37
CA ALA A 134 -18.96 -12.31 -16.57
C ALA A 134 -20.32 -11.72 -16.96
N GLY A 135 -20.33 -10.52 -17.54
CA GLY A 135 -21.53 -9.79 -17.89
C GLY A 135 -22.30 -9.30 -16.65
N ALA A 136 -23.51 -9.83 -16.44
CA ALA A 136 -24.35 -9.45 -15.29
C ALA A 136 -23.99 -10.20 -13.98
N VAL A 137 -23.05 -11.16 -14.02
CA VAL A 137 -22.69 -11.98 -12.85
C VAL A 137 -21.32 -11.60 -12.36
N ILE A 138 -21.25 -11.15 -11.11
CA ILE A 138 -20.00 -10.95 -10.38
C ILE A 138 -19.74 -12.19 -9.55
N SER A 139 -18.57 -12.80 -9.69
CA SER A 139 -18.14 -13.93 -8.89
C SER A 139 -16.84 -13.64 -8.17
N LEU A 140 -16.65 -14.26 -7.00
CA LEU A 140 -15.44 -14.17 -6.21
C LEU A 140 -14.73 -15.52 -6.27
N LYS A 141 -13.45 -15.52 -6.67
CA LYS A 141 -12.61 -16.72 -6.71
C LYS A 141 -11.46 -16.54 -5.73
N THR A 142 -11.34 -17.43 -4.78
CA THR A 142 -10.19 -17.48 -3.86
C THR A 142 -9.00 -18.16 -4.53
N PHE A 143 -7.79 -17.69 -4.22
CA PHE A 143 -6.55 -18.28 -4.69
C PHE A 143 -5.47 -18.22 -3.61
N ASP A 144 -4.42 -19.01 -3.76
CA ASP A 144 -3.24 -19.02 -2.91
C ASP A 144 -2.18 -18.05 -3.48
N PRO A 145 -1.94 -16.89 -2.85
CA PRO A 145 -0.99 -15.91 -3.38
C PRO A 145 0.48 -16.34 -3.27
N THR A 146 0.77 -17.49 -2.67
CA THR A 146 2.12 -18.06 -2.59
C THR A 146 2.45 -18.95 -3.78
N ARG A 147 1.46 -19.26 -4.63
CA ARG A 147 1.62 -20.10 -5.82
C ARG A 147 1.60 -19.26 -7.10
N PRO A 148 2.49 -19.49 -8.06
CA PRO A 148 2.44 -18.82 -9.36
C PRO A 148 1.28 -19.37 -10.21
N GLY A 149 0.75 -18.53 -11.15
CA GLY A 149 -0.26 -18.96 -12.14
C GLY A 149 -1.69 -19.11 -11.61
N GLU A 150 -1.99 -18.70 -10.37
CA GLU A 150 -3.33 -18.83 -9.76
C GLU A 150 -4.35 -17.81 -10.30
N VAL A 151 -3.88 -16.75 -10.94
CA VAL A 151 -4.72 -15.61 -11.40
C VAL A 151 -4.34 -15.25 -12.84
N GLU A 152 -4.72 -16.10 -13.77
CA GLU A 152 -4.71 -15.79 -15.20
C GLU A 152 -6.10 -15.35 -15.68
#